data_284fe11886a29b55815c755298da48a9
#
_entry.id   284fe11886a29b55815c755298da48a9
#
_cell.length_a   1.000
_cell.length_b   1.000
_cell.length_c   1.000
_cell.angle_alpha   90.00
_cell.angle_beta   90.00
_cell.angle_gamma   90.00
#
_symmetry.space_group_name_H-M   'P 1'
#
loop_
_entity.id
_entity.type
_entity.pdbx_description
1 polymer ?
#
loop_
_entity_poly.entity_id
_entity_poly.type
_entity_poly.pdbx_seq_one_letter_code
_entity_poly.pdbx_strand_id
1 'polypeptide(L)'
;MNPNRKGRKILKKVLFVASECVPYIKTGGLADVAGSLPKYFNKKEFDVRVMLPKYTSIPQEYKDQMEYVTHFYLELAWRQQYVGIFKLDYNGVTFYFLDN
;
A
#
# COMPACT_ATOMS: atom_id res chain seq x y z
N MET A 1 -17.28 -19.81 15.34
CA MET A 1 -16.06 -20.22 15.96
C MET A 1 -15.01 -19.13 15.84
N ASN A 2 -14.34 -18.90 16.87
CA ASN A 2 -13.40 -17.79 16.90
C ASN A 2 -11.96 -18.30 16.69
N PRO A 3 -11.30 -17.91 15.58
CA PRO A 3 -9.90 -18.28 15.39
C PRO A 3 -8.96 -17.65 16.40
N ASN A 4 -9.44 -16.70 17.19
CA ASN A 4 -8.63 -16.12 18.25
C ASN A 4 -8.56 -16.95 19.52
N ARG A 5 -9.34 -18.02 19.59
CA ARG A 5 -9.21 -18.88 20.73
C ARG A 5 -7.76 -19.34 20.86
N LYS A 6 -7.37 -19.76 22.02
CA LYS A 6 -5.98 -20.08 22.35
C LYS A 6 -5.09 -18.86 22.40
N GLY A 7 -5.69 -17.70 22.65
CA GLY A 7 -4.93 -16.47 22.85
C GLY A 7 -4.49 -15.73 21.61
N ARG A 8 -4.80 -16.24 20.43
CA ARG A 8 -4.43 -15.53 19.20
C ARG A 8 -5.51 -14.54 18.82
N LYS A 9 -5.08 -13.37 18.38
CA LYS A 9 -5.97 -12.36 17.84
C LYS A 9 -5.94 -12.36 16.33
N ILE A 10 -7.09 -12.12 15.73
CA ILE A 10 -7.17 -11.79 14.32
C ILE A 10 -7.19 -10.28 14.18
N LEU A 11 -6.23 -9.76 13.44
CA LEU A 11 -6.17 -8.35 13.15
C LEU A 11 -7.22 -8.00 12.09
N LYS A 12 -7.88 -6.86 12.28
CA LYS A 12 -8.74 -6.30 11.24
C LYS A 12 -7.84 -5.71 10.17
N LYS A 13 -8.12 -6.05 8.93
CA LYS A 13 -7.32 -5.59 7.80
C LYS A 13 -7.94 -4.34 7.21
N VAL A 14 -7.13 -3.29 7.07
CA VAL A 14 -7.55 -2.01 6.50
C VAL A 14 -6.61 -1.67 5.36
N LEU A 15 -7.17 -1.35 4.20
CA LEU A 15 -6.40 -0.90 3.05
C LEU A 15 -6.80 0.52 2.70
N PHE A 16 -5.85 1.44 2.81
CA PHE A 16 -6.02 2.81 2.32
C PHE A 16 -5.59 2.86 0.87
N VAL A 17 -6.48 3.31 0.00
CA VAL A 17 -6.15 3.55 -1.40
C VAL A 17 -6.08 5.05 -1.59
N ALA A 18 -4.90 5.56 -1.93
CA ALA A 18 -4.67 6.99 -2.04
C ALA A 18 -3.94 7.33 -3.34
N SER A 19 -4.22 8.53 -3.87
CA SER A 19 -3.52 9.00 -5.06
C SER A 19 -2.17 9.63 -4.73
N GLU A 20 -1.94 9.98 -3.48
CA GLU A 20 -0.67 10.54 -3.01
C GLU A 20 -0.43 10.13 -1.55
N CYS A 21 0.83 10.11 -1.15
CA CYS A 21 1.23 9.74 0.21
C CYS A 21 2.68 10.16 0.44
N VAL A 22 2.97 10.88 1.52
CA VAL A 22 4.35 11.14 1.88
C VAL A 22 5.00 9.85 2.39
N PRO A 23 6.28 9.61 2.18
CA PRO A 23 7.26 10.47 1.53
C PRO A 23 7.34 10.31 0.00
N TYR A 24 6.47 9.53 -0.60
CA TYR A 24 6.60 9.12 -2.00
C TYR A 24 6.19 10.20 -2.98
N ILE A 25 5.00 10.77 -2.79
CA ILE A 25 4.51 11.83 -3.66
C ILE A 25 3.56 12.72 -2.88
N LYS A 26 3.72 14.02 -3.04
CA LYS A 26 2.89 15.01 -2.38
C LYS A 26 2.54 16.15 -3.33
N THR A 27 1.24 16.35 -3.52
CA THR A 27 0.72 17.49 -4.25
C THR A 27 -0.23 18.33 -3.40
N GLY A 28 -0.67 17.79 -2.25
CA GLY A 28 -1.60 18.46 -1.35
C GLY A 28 -1.69 17.80 0.01
N GLY A 29 -2.71 18.16 0.77
CA GLY A 29 -2.88 17.68 2.15
C GLY A 29 -3.21 16.20 2.28
N LEU A 30 -3.76 15.58 1.24
CA LEU A 30 -4.06 14.16 1.27
C LEU A 30 -2.80 13.33 1.51
N ALA A 31 -1.67 13.75 0.92
CA ALA A 31 -0.41 13.03 1.08
C ALA A 31 0.02 12.97 2.54
N ASP A 32 -0.18 14.03 3.29
CA ASP A 32 0.16 14.07 4.72
C ASP A 32 -0.75 13.16 5.53
N VAL A 33 -2.04 13.15 5.22
CA VAL A 33 -3.00 12.29 5.91
C VAL A 33 -2.69 10.83 5.63
N ALA A 34 -2.48 10.48 4.36
CA ALA A 34 -2.19 9.09 3.97
C ALA A 34 -0.88 8.60 4.58
N GLY A 35 0.10 9.49 4.75
CA GLY A 35 1.38 9.14 5.34
C GLY A 35 1.36 9.06 6.86
N SER A 36 0.41 9.70 7.51
CA SER A 36 0.36 9.80 8.97
C SER A 36 -0.70 8.90 9.59
N LEU A 37 -1.90 8.89 9.03
CA LEU A 37 -3.04 8.22 9.63
C LEU A 37 -2.80 6.73 9.92
N PRO A 38 -2.20 5.94 9.03
CA PRO A 38 -1.98 4.52 9.31
C PRO A 38 -1.17 4.25 10.57
N LYS A 39 -0.31 5.19 10.97
CA LYS A 39 0.54 5.04 12.15
C LYS A 39 -0.25 5.14 13.45
N TYR A 40 -1.43 5.74 13.41
CA TYR A 40 -2.24 5.93 14.61
C TYR A 40 -3.12 4.73 14.91
N PHE A 41 -3.23 3.78 13.99
CA PHE A 41 -4.00 2.57 14.23
C PHE A 41 -3.23 1.66 15.17
N ASN A 42 -3.92 1.07 16.13
CA ASN A 42 -3.31 0.11 17.05
C ASN A 42 -2.94 -1.16 16.28
N LYS A 43 -1.65 -1.43 16.20
CA LYS A 43 -1.15 -2.59 15.45
C LYS A 43 -1.54 -3.92 16.09
N LYS A 44 -1.97 -3.92 17.33
CA LYS A 44 -2.47 -5.13 17.98
C LYS A 44 -3.88 -5.47 17.55
N GLU A 45 -4.60 -4.50 16.97
CA GLU A 45 -5.98 -4.68 16.54
C GLU A 45 -6.15 -4.58 15.02
N PHE A 46 -5.26 -3.84 14.35
CA PHE A 46 -5.40 -3.53 12.93
C PHE A 46 -4.12 -3.81 12.16
N ASP A 47 -4.29 -4.42 10.99
CA ASP A 47 -3.23 -4.51 9.98
C ASP A 47 -3.58 -3.50 8.89
N VAL A 48 -2.93 -2.34 8.93
CA VAL A 48 -3.22 -1.24 8.02
C VAL A 48 -2.15 -1.16 6.95
N ARG A 49 -2.58 -1.13 5.71
CA ARG A 49 -1.70 -1.01 4.56
C ARG A 49 -2.18 0.09 3.65
N VAL A 50 -1.28 0.62 2.84
CA VAL A 50 -1.58 1.73 1.94
C VAL A 50 -1.27 1.29 0.51
N MET A 51 -2.12 1.67 -0.43
CA MET A 51 -1.91 1.39 -1.84
C MET A 51 -1.98 2.68 -2.63
N LEU A 52 -1.02 2.87 -3.54
CA LEU A 52 -0.97 4.04 -4.40
C LEU A 52 -0.33 3.69 -5.74
N PRO A 53 -0.52 4.53 -6.77
CA PRO A 53 0.14 4.29 -8.05
C PRO A 53 1.66 4.43 -7.92
N LYS A 54 2.39 3.64 -8.70
CA LYS A 54 3.85 3.76 -8.78
C LYS A 54 4.20 4.83 -9.80
N TYR A 55 4.18 6.08 -9.36
CA TYR A 55 4.49 7.20 -10.22
C TYR A 55 5.97 7.25 -10.58
N THR A 56 6.28 7.73 -11.77
CA THR A 56 7.68 7.92 -12.18
C THR A 56 8.38 8.97 -11.33
N SER A 57 7.62 9.90 -10.76
CA SER A 57 8.16 10.98 -9.92
C SER A 57 8.51 10.55 -8.50
N ILE A 58 8.18 9.33 -8.11
CA ILE A 58 8.61 8.82 -6.80
C ILE A 58 10.13 8.77 -6.78
N PRO A 59 10.80 9.29 -5.71
CA PRO A 59 12.25 9.27 -5.64
C PRO A 59 12.84 7.89 -5.84
N GLN A 60 13.93 7.82 -6.56
CA GLN A 60 14.55 6.55 -6.91
C GLN A 60 14.96 5.74 -5.69
N GLU A 61 15.36 6.41 -4.60
CA GLU A 61 15.74 5.72 -3.37
C GLU A 61 14.62 4.82 -2.84
N TYR A 62 13.35 5.21 -3.02
CA TYR A 62 12.23 4.38 -2.61
C TYR A 62 11.93 3.30 -3.62
N LYS A 63 12.05 3.61 -4.92
CA LYS A 63 11.84 2.61 -5.97
C LYS A 63 12.83 1.46 -5.84
N ASP A 64 14.06 1.76 -5.46
CA ASP A 64 15.10 0.74 -5.29
C ASP A 64 14.81 -0.23 -4.16
N GLN A 65 13.99 0.17 -3.20
CA GLN A 65 13.63 -0.66 -2.06
C GLN A 65 12.35 -1.46 -2.28
N MET A 66 11.65 -1.19 -3.36
CA MET A 66 10.39 -1.88 -3.66
C MET A 66 10.65 -3.31 -4.09
N GLU A 67 9.86 -4.24 -3.54
CA GLU A 67 9.89 -5.63 -3.93
C GLU A 67 8.75 -5.93 -4.88
N TYR A 68 9.06 -6.64 -5.95
CA TYR A 68 8.03 -7.14 -6.86
C TYR A 68 7.19 -8.20 -6.13
N VAL A 69 5.87 -8.06 -6.16
CA VAL A 69 4.96 -9.01 -5.53
C VAL A 69 4.32 -9.90 -6.58
N THR A 70 3.63 -9.29 -7.55
CA THR A 70 2.94 -10.01 -8.60
C THR A 70 2.53 -9.06 -9.71
N HIS A 71 1.96 -9.62 -10.75
CA HIS A 71 1.34 -8.83 -11.81
C HIS A 71 0.15 -9.59 -12.39
N PHE A 72 -0.69 -8.86 -13.08
CA PHE A 72 -1.80 -9.45 -13.82
C PHE A 72 -2.12 -8.55 -14.99
N TYR A 73 -2.97 -9.05 -15.87
CA TYR A 73 -3.43 -8.30 -17.05
C TYR A 73 -4.92 -8.08 -16.96
N LEU A 74 -5.35 -6.84 -17.20
CA LEU A 74 -6.75 -6.53 -17.31
C LEU A 74 -7.15 -6.61 -18.78
N GLU A 75 -8.25 -7.34 -19.05
CA GLU A 75 -8.84 -7.41 -20.37
C GLU A 75 -9.71 -6.19 -20.58
N LEU A 76 -9.28 -5.30 -21.45
CA LEU A 76 -10.08 -4.17 -21.88
C LEU A 76 -10.61 -4.49 -23.28
N ALA A 77 -11.66 -3.80 -23.69
CA ALA A 77 -12.41 -4.14 -24.92
C ALA A 77 -11.52 -4.43 -26.14
N TRP A 78 -10.39 -3.76 -26.27
CA TRP A 78 -9.53 -3.86 -27.45
C TRP A 78 -8.06 -4.14 -27.11
N ARG A 79 -7.73 -4.31 -25.83
CA ARG A 79 -6.34 -4.54 -25.44
C ARG A 79 -6.26 -5.17 -24.05
N GLN A 80 -5.07 -5.66 -23.73
CA GLN A 80 -4.73 -6.06 -22.37
C GLN A 80 -3.91 -4.96 -21.73
N GLN A 81 -4.17 -4.71 -20.44
CA GLN A 81 -3.43 -3.74 -19.66
C GLN A 81 -2.66 -4.46 -18.56
N TYR A 82 -1.35 -4.28 -18.58
CA TYR A 82 -0.47 -4.82 -17.53
C TYR A 82 -0.67 -4.06 -16.22
N VAL A 83 -0.72 -4.78 -15.11
CA VAL A 83 -0.73 -4.19 -13.78
C VAL A 83 0.26 -4.96 -12.92
N GLY A 84 1.32 -4.28 -12.49
CA GLY A 84 2.29 -4.84 -11.56
C GLY A 84 2.04 -4.35 -10.15
N ILE A 85 2.36 -5.16 -9.17
CA ILE A 85 2.24 -4.78 -7.76
C ILE A 85 3.60 -4.91 -7.09
N PHE A 86 4.04 -3.83 -6.50
CA PHE A 86 5.28 -3.76 -5.73
C PHE A 86 4.98 -3.41 -4.30
N LYS A 87 5.87 -3.80 -3.40
CA LYS A 87 5.69 -3.63 -1.97
C LYS A 87 6.91 -2.95 -1.36
N LEU A 88 6.67 -2.11 -0.35
CA LEU A 88 7.72 -1.49 0.45
C LEU A 88 7.22 -1.33 1.88
N ASP A 89 8.00 -1.80 2.84
CA ASP A 89 7.73 -1.55 4.25
C ASP A 89 8.51 -0.31 4.67
N TYR A 90 7.81 0.67 5.21
CA TYR A 90 8.42 1.93 5.60
C TYR A 90 7.78 2.45 6.88
N ASN A 91 8.61 2.74 7.89
CA ASN A 91 8.15 3.22 9.20
C ASN A 91 7.04 2.36 9.80
N GLY A 92 7.15 1.04 9.62
CA GLY A 92 6.21 0.09 10.21
C GLY A 92 4.88 -0.03 9.47
N VAL A 93 4.76 0.54 8.28
CA VAL A 93 3.58 0.45 7.44
C VAL A 93 3.95 -0.20 6.12
N THR A 94 3.12 -1.11 5.65
CA THR A 94 3.31 -1.75 4.34
C THR A 94 2.60 -0.93 3.26
N PHE A 95 3.35 -0.59 2.23
CA PHE A 95 2.84 0.15 1.07
C PHE A 95 2.86 -0.75 -0.15
N TYR A 96 1.78 -0.70 -0.93
CA TYR A 96 1.71 -1.34 -2.23
C TYR A 96 1.68 -0.28 -3.32
N PHE A 97 2.42 -0.52 -4.39
CA PHE A 97 2.50 0.38 -5.53
C PHE A 97 2.01 -0.33 -6.77
N LEU A 98 1.06 0.30 -7.46
CA LEU A 98 0.51 -0.22 -8.71
C LEU A 98 1.29 0.36 -9.88
N ASP A 99 1.89 -0.52 -10.68
CA ASP A 99 2.66 -0.15 -11.85
C ASP A 99 1.94 -0.65 -13.10
N ASN A 100 1.72 0.25 -14.04
CA ASN A 100 1.11 -0.16 -15.30
C ASN A 100 1.72 0.54 -16.51
#